data_2ff8ad7cfbadb63a1b98c40a722e889c
#
_entry.id   2ff8ad7cfbadb63a1b98c40a722e889c
#
_cell.length_a   1.000
_cell.length_b   1.000
_cell.length_c   1.000
_cell.angle_alpha   90.00
_cell.angle_beta   90.00
_cell.angle_gamma   90.00
#
_symmetry.space_group_name_H-M   'P 1'
#
loop_
_entity.id
_entity.type
_entity.pdbx_description
1 polymer ?
#
loop_
_entity_poly.entity_id
_entity_poly.type
_entity_poly.pdbx_seq_one_letter_code
_entity_poly.pdbx_strand_id
1 'polypeptide(L)'
;FVLTGGPGTGKTTTINCLLSLLSYDKGTIEIFGQPMRPDNYDVKRQIGVVMQNVAVFDELTVRENIDCFCSLYITDAKTRKRCVDDDIAFVGLEDFTGFYPKKLSGGLLRRLNIACGIAHKPRLIILDEPTVAVDPQSRNKILEGIVELNRTGATVIYTSHYMEEVEQICTRIAIMDKGKNIALGTKEELIKLIKKSEIITVELLDLPQEDLSHIRTLPHVYQ
;
A
#
# COMPACT_ATOMS: atom_id res chain seq x y z
N PHE A 1 -0.52 -7.30 -0.38
CA PHE A 1 -0.38 -7.30 -1.84
C PHE A 1 0.00 -5.91 -2.32
N VAL A 2 1.02 -5.82 -3.16
CA VAL A 2 1.47 -4.53 -3.73
C VAL A 2 1.29 -4.53 -5.24
N LEU A 3 0.74 -3.43 -5.75
CA LEU A 3 0.66 -3.12 -7.17
C LEU A 3 1.68 -2.02 -7.47
N THR A 4 2.77 -2.35 -8.14
CA THR A 4 3.88 -1.42 -8.42
C THR A 4 4.08 -1.20 -9.92
N GLY A 5 4.76 -0.12 -10.24
CA GLY A 5 5.05 0.29 -11.60
C GLY A 5 5.24 1.80 -11.67
N GLY A 6 5.85 2.31 -12.72
CA GLY A 6 6.07 3.74 -12.92
C GLY A 6 4.79 4.57 -12.96
N PRO A 7 4.88 5.90 -12.96
CA PRO A 7 3.75 6.78 -13.19
C PRO A 7 3.05 6.44 -14.52
N GLY A 8 1.71 6.49 -14.53
CA GLY A 8 0.91 6.25 -15.74
C GLY A 8 0.79 4.78 -16.18
N THR A 9 1.29 3.81 -15.42
CA THR A 9 1.19 2.38 -15.77
C THR A 9 -0.19 1.77 -15.55
N GLY A 10 -1.16 2.53 -14.99
CA GLY A 10 -2.55 2.11 -14.83
C GLY A 10 -2.93 1.62 -13.43
N LYS A 11 -2.08 1.78 -12.40
CA LYS A 11 -2.37 1.37 -11.00
C LYS A 11 -3.70 1.94 -10.49
N THR A 12 -3.82 3.26 -10.46
CA THR A 12 -5.06 3.95 -10.01
C THR A 12 -6.27 3.58 -10.85
N THR A 13 -6.10 3.44 -12.18
CA THR A 13 -7.18 2.99 -13.07
C THR A 13 -7.65 1.58 -12.68
N THR A 14 -6.72 0.67 -12.41
CA THR A 14 -7.04 -0.69 -11.96
C THR A 14 -7.80 -0.68 -10.63
N ILE A 15 -7.37 0.16 -9.67
CA ILE A 15 -8.08 0.35 -8.39
C ILE A 15 -9.50 0.87 -8.64
N ASN A 16 -9.67 1.87 -9.50
CA ASN A 16 -10.97 2.44 -9.79
C ASN A 16 -11.91 1.42 -10.46
N CYS A 17 -11.41 0.57 -11.35
CA CYS A 17 -12.18 -0.55 -11.90
C CYS A 17 -12.54 -1.59 -10.82
N LEU A 18 -11.57 -1.93 -9.95
CA LEU A 18 -11.78 -2.87 -8.85
C LEU A 18 -12.86 -2.39 -7.88
N LEU A 19 -12.95 -1.08 -7.65
CA LEU A 19 -13.97 -0.45 -6.82
C LEU A 19 -15.31 -0.19 -7.55
N SER A 20 -15.40 -0.54 -8.83
CA SER A 20 -16.54 -0.19 -9.71
C SER A 20 -16.81 1.32 -9.76
N LEU A 21 -15.76 2.14 -9.68
CA LEU A 21 -15.81 3.58 -9.92
C LEU A 21 -15.61 3.90 -11.41
N LEU A 22 -14.98 2.99 -12.15
CA LEU A 22 -14.86 3.01 -13.61
C LEU A 22 -15.42 1.71 -14.18
N SER A 23 -16.07 1.83 -15.34
CA SER A 23 -16.49 0.68 -16.15
C SER A 23 -15.28 0.04 -16.85
N TYR A 24 -15.39 -1.25 -17.16
CA TYR A 24 -14.42 -2.00 -17.94
C TYR A 24 -15.15 -2.88 -18.97
N ASP A 25 -14.49 -3.16 -20.10
CA ASP A 25 -15.14 -3.82 -21.24
C ASP A 25 -15.26 -5.32 -21.09
N LYS A 26 -14.28 -5.97 -20.43
CA LYS A 26 -14.19 -7.44 -20.35
C LYS A 26 -13.60 -7.88 -19.01
N GLY A 27 -13.96 -9.11 -18.62
CA GLY A 27 -13.48 -9.73 -17.40
C GLY A 27 -14.52 -9.72 -16.28
N THR A 28 -14.12 -10.22 -15.11
CA THR A 28 -14.95 -10.24 -13.89
C THR A 28 -14.10 -9.80 -12.71
N ILE A 29 -14.73 -9.08 -11.79
CA ILE A 29 -14.12 -8.69 -10.52
C ILE A 29 -14.99 -9.26 -9.40
N GLU A 30 -14.35 -10.02 -8.51
CA GLU A 30 -14.98 -10.59 -7.33
C GLU A 30 -14.19 -10.19 -6.08
N ILE A 31 -14.91 -9.74 -5.05
CA ILE A 31 -14.35 -9.40 -3.74
C ILE A 31 -15.12 -10.18 -2.70
N PHE A 32 -14.41 -10.89 -1.83
CA PHE A 32 -15.00 -11.82 -0.83
C PHE A 32 -15.92 -12.88 -1.44
N GLY A 33 -15.61 -13.33 -2.67
CA GLY A 33 -16.43 -14.32 -3.41
C GLY A 33 -17.73 -13.77 -3.97
N GLN A 34 -17.89 -12.44 -3.99
CA GLN A 34 -19.07 -11.78 -4.53
C GLN A 34 -18.69 -10.88 -5.72
N PRO A 35 -19.52 -10.82 -6.78
CA PRO A 35 -19.28 -9.95 -7.91
C PRO A 35 -19.28 -8.49 -7.45
N MET A 36 -18.23 -7.76 -7.82
CA MET A 36 -18.14 -6.33 -7.56
C MET A 36 -18.95 -5.55 -8.58
N ARG A 37 -19.94 -4.79 -8.09
CA ARG A 37 -20.86 -3.96 -8.89
C ARG A 37 -21.03 -2.60 -8.22
N PRO A 38 -21.47 -1.57 -8.99
CA PRO A 38 -21.72 -0.24 -8.43
C PRO A 38 -22.71 -0.22 -7.27
N ASP A 39 -23.68 -1.13 -7.27
CA ASP A 39 -24.78 -1.26 -6.29
C ASP A 39 -24.52 -2.30 -5.18
N ASN A 40 -23.37 -3.01 -5.19
CA ASN A 40 -23.05 -4.00 -4.16
C ASN A 40 -22.52 -3.33 -2.87
N TYR A 41 -23.43 -2.72 -2.11
CA TYR A 41 -23.10 -2.03 -0.86
C TYR A 41 -22.61 -2.96 0.25
N ASP A 42 -23.01 -4.23 0.25
CA ASP A 42 -22.57 -5.21 1.27
C ASP A 42 -21.08 -5.52 1.14
N VAL A 43 -20.55 -5.55 -0.08
CA VAL A 43 -19.11 -5.65 -0.33
C VAL A 43 -18.43 -4.32 0.00
N LYS A 44 -18.97 -3.20 -0.49
CA LYS A 44 -18.36 -1.86 -0.34
C LYS A 44 -18.20 -1.46 1.13
N ARG A 45 -19.14 -1.81 2.00
CA ARG A 45 -19.06 -1.53 3.45
C ARG A 45 -17.88 -2.21 4.14
N GLN A 46 -17.30 -3.22 3.52
CA GLN A 46 -16.17 -3.98 4.06
C GLN A 46 -14.83 -3.51 3.46
N ILE A 47 -14.84 -2.46 2.64
CA ILE A 47 -13.66 -1.92 1.96
C ILE A 47 -13.35 -0.54 2.53
N GLY A 48 -12.11 -0.34 2.98
CA GLY A 48 -11.54 0.96 3.28
C GLY A 48 -10.71 1.44 2.10
N VAL A 49 -10.84 2.72 1.75
CA VAL A 49 -10.14 3.31 0.60
C VAL A 49 -9.43 4.58 1.01
N VAL A 50 -8.15 4.64 0.71
CA VAL A 50 -7.32 5.83 0.87
C VAL A 50 -6.69 6.16 -0.48
N MET A 51 -7.26 7.14 -1.16
CA MET A 51 -6.76 7.58 -2.45
C MET A 51 -5.54 8.49 -2.30
N GLN A 52 -4.81 8.70 -3.40
CA GLN A 52 -3.64 9.56 -3.44
C GLN A 52 -3.93 10.98 -2.96
N ASN A 53 -5.07 11.54 -3.35
CA ASN A 53 -5.52 12.83 -2.85
C ASN A 53 -6.10 12.69 -1.44
N VAL A 54 -5.75 13.64 -0.58
CA VAL A 54 -6.31 13.71 0.78
C VAL A 54 -7.78 14.11 0.68
N ALA A 55 -8.63 13.33 1.35
CA ALA A 55 -10.09 13.52 1.36
C ALA A 55 -10.56 13.66 2.82
N VAL A 56 -10.35 14.85 3.40
CA VAL A 56 -10.80 15.22 4.76
C VAL A 56 -11.55 16.55 4.70
N PHE A 57 -12.34 16.83 5.71
CA PHE A 57 -13.09 18.09 5.85
C PHE A 57 -12.24 19.10 6.61
N ASP A 58 -11.92 20.23 5.97
CA ASP A 58 -11.10 21.29 6.53
C ASP A 58 -11.75 22.00 7.73
N GLU A 59 -13.08 21.95 7.82
CA GLU A 59 -13.93 22.55 8.84
C GLU A 59 -14.09 21.66 10.09
N LEU A 60 -13.65 20.42 10.03
CA LEU A 60 -13.69 19.46 11.13
C LEU A 60 -12.29 19.28 11.71
N THR A 61 -12.21 19.07 13.02
CA THR A 61 -10.98 18.68 13.70
C THR A 61 -10.56 17.27 13.32
N VAL A 62 -9.36 16.86 13.69
CA VAL A 62 -8.86 15.47 13.49
C VAL A 62 -9.87 14.44 14.01
N ARG A 63 -10.33 14.61 15.26
CA ARG A 63 -11.30 13.68 15.86
C ARG A 63 -12.62 13.68 15.12
N GLU A 64 -13.14 14.85 14.79
CA GLU A 64 -14.43 14.99 14.10
C GLU A 64 -14.38 14.42 12.68
N ASN A 65 -13.26 14.55 11.97
CA ASN A 65 -13.07 13.90 10.69
C ASN A 65 -13.20 12.38 10.82
N ILE A 66 -12.43 11.75 11.71
CA ILE A 66 -12.45 10.31 11.90
C ILE A 66 -13.84 9.84 12.34
N ASP A 67 -14.50 10.57 13.29
CA ASP A 67 -15.86 10.24 13.74
C ASP A 67 -16.88 10.35 12.60
N CYS A 68 -16.77 11.39 11.77
CA CYS A 68 -17.64 11.59 10.61
C CYS A 68 -17.57 10.40 9.65
N PHE A 69 -16.37 10.01 9.22
CA PHE A 69 -16.19 8.86 8.32
C PHE A 69 -16.63 7.55 9.00
N CYS A 70 -16.32 7.35 10.26
CA CYS A 70 -16.74 6.19 11.04
C CYS A 70 -18.27 6.09 11.12
N SER A 71 -18.97 7.23 11.29
CA SER A 71 -20.43 7.30 11.43
C SER A 71 -21.21 6.81 10.20
N LEU A 72 -20.58 6.82 9.02
CA LEU A 72 -21.17 6.30 7.79
C LEU A 72 -21.40 4.78 7.84
N TYR A 73 -20.70 4.09 8.71
CA TYR A 73 -20.69 2.62 8.83
C TYR A 73 -21.14 2.12 10.19
N ILE A 74 -20.80 2.84 11.26
CA ILE A 74 -21.06 2.44 12.66
C ILE A 74 -22.03 3.43 13.29
N THR A 75 -23.28 2.98 13.46
CA THR A 75 -24.37 3.81 14.03
C THR A 75 -24.37 3.82 15.55
N ASP A 76 -23.89 2.73 16.21
CA ASP A 76 -23.80 2.68 17.67
C ASP A 76 -22.72 3.64 18.19
N ALA A 77 -23.13 4.64 18.95
CA ALA A 77 -22.26 5.73 19.44
C ALA A 77 -21.10 5.24 20.32
N LYS A 78 -21.34 4.18 21.14
CA LYS A 78 -20.30 3.63 22.03
C LYS A 78 -19.22 2.90 21.25
N THR A 79 -19.63 2.07 20.30
CA THR A 79 -18.72 1.34 19.41
C THR A 79 -17.94 2.31 18.53
N ARG A 80 -18.63 3.33 17.96
CA ARG A 80 -18.01 4.35 17.12
C ARG A 80 -16.95 5.12 17.89
N LYS A 81 -17.26 5.60 19.11
CA LYS A 81 -16.28 6.31 19.95
C LYS A 81 -15.03 5.46 20.17
N ARG A 82 -15.19 4.17 20.49
CA ARG A 82 -14.05 3.25 20.67
C ARG A 82 -13.23 3.11 19.39
N CYS A 83 -13.88 2.91 18.24
CA CYS A 83 -13.16 2.83 16.96
C CYS A 83 -12.37 4.09 16.65
N VAL A 84 -12.95 5.26 16.90
CA VAL A 84 -12.28 6.56 16.71
C VAL A 84 -11.08 6.71 17.64
N ASP A 85 -11.21 6.36 18.92
CA ASP A 85 -10.10 6.41 19.88
C ASP A 85 -8.97 5.45 19.48
N ASP A 86 -9.31 4.23 19.09
CA ASP A 86 -8.36 3.21 18.60
C ASP A 86 -7.61 3.69 17.34
N ASP A 87 -8.31 4.32 16.39
CA ASP A 87 -7.70 4.79 15.14
C ASP A 87 -6.81 6.01 15.35
N ILE A 88 -7.20 6.94 16.24
CA ILE A 88 -6.34 8.05 16.63
C ILE A 88 -5.03 7.54 17.21
N ALA A 89 -5.09 6.58 18.13
CA ALA A 89 -3.90 5.96 18.73
C ALA A 89 -3.09 5.19 17.68
N PHE A 90 -3.75 4.43 16.81
CA PHE A 90 -3.10 3.66 15.76
C PHE A 90 -2.27 4.52 14.81
N VAL A 91 -2.78 5.70 14.41
CA VAL A 91 -2.05 6.61 13.51
C VAL A 91 -1.16 7.62 14.27
N GLY A 92 -1.15 7.61 15.61
CA GLY A 92 -0.35 8.49 16.46
C GLY A 92 -0.76 9.97 16.31
N LEU A 93 -2.04 10.25 16.45
CA LEU A 93 -2.63 11.59 16.37
C LEU A 93 -3.23 12.06 17.69
N GLU A 94 -2.89 11.44 18.83
CA GLU A 94 -3.45 11.73 20.15
C GLU A 94 -3.31 13.21 20.54
N ASP A 95 -2.13 13.79 20.30
CA ASP A 95 -1.81 15.18 20.63
C ASP A 95 -2.44 16.19 19.65
N PHE A 96 -3.04 15.72 18.55
CA PHE A 96 -3.56 16.56 17.47
C PHE A 96 -5.08 16.50 17.33
N THR A 97 -5.79 15.80 18.23
CA THR A 97 -7.23 15.51 18.10
C THR A 97 -8.12 16.73 17.92
N GLY A 98 -7.75 17.87 18.53
CA GLY A 98 -8.45 19.14 18.41
C GLY A 98 -7.94 20.06 17.28
N PHE A 99 -6.96 19.61 16.50
CA PHE A 99 -6.40 20.43 15.41
C PHE A 99 -7.25 20.29 14.15
N TYR A 100 -7.34 21.38 13.41
CA TYR A 100 -7.90 21.37 12.06
C TYR A 100 -6.86 20.90 11.02
N PRO A 101 -7.27 20.27 9.91
CA PRO A 101 -6.37 19.76 8.87
C PRO A 101 -5.33 20.78 8.38
N LYS A 102 -5.71 22.05 8.24
CA LYS A 102 -4.83 23.16 7.82
C LYS A 102 -3.65 23.43 8.76
N LYS A 103 -3.72 22.96 10.00
CA LYS A 103 -2.64 23.11 11.00
C LYS A 103 -1.72 21.90 11.08
N LEU A 104 -1.99 20.85 10.31
CA LEU A 104 -1.20 19.62 10.30
C LEU A 104 -0.06 19.72 9.28
N SER A 105 1.07 19.07 9.60
CA SER A 105 2.09 18.78 8.58
C SER A 105 1.54 17.81 7.53
N GLY A 106 2.19 17.74 6.35
CA GLY A 106 1.79 16.81 5.30
C GLY A 106 1.73 15.35 5.78
N GLY A 107 2.69 14.92 6.60
CA GLY A 107 2.70 13.58 7.18
C GLY A 107 1.56 13.34 8.18
N LEU A 108 1.26 14.32 9.04
CA LEU A 108 0.12 14.24 9.97
C LEU A 108 -1.22 14.22 9.21
N LEU A 109 -1.34 15.06 8.19
CA LEU A 109 -2.53 15.11 7.34
C LEU A 109 -2.74 13.78 6.60
N ARG A 110 -1.66 13.16 6.13
CA ARG A 110 -1.73 11.85 5.48
C ARG A 110 -2.15 10.75 6.45
N ARG A 111 -1.66 10.78 7.68
CA ARG A 111 -2.08 9.85 8.74
C ARG A 111 -3.55 10.03 9.09
N LEU A 112 -4.05 11.27 9.14
CA LEU A 112 -5.48 11.55 9.30
C LEU A 112 -6.30 10.95 8.15
N ASN A 113 -5.87 11.12 6.90
CA ASN A 113 -6.55 10.56 5.74
C ASN A 113 -6.63 9.01 5.80
N ILE A 114 -5.55 8.37 6.26
CA ILE A 114 -5.53 6.92 6.48
C ILE A 114 -6.52 6.52 7.58
N ALA A 115 -6.52 7.21 8.73
CA ALA A 115 -7.44 6.94 9.82
C ALA A 115 -8.91 7.02 9.37
N CYS A 116 -9.27 8.06 8.59
CA CYS A 116 -10.61 8.18 8.02
C CYS A 116 -10.99 6.98 7.12
N GLY A 117 -10.03 6.49 6.33
CA GLY A 117 -10.27 5.35 5.42
C GLY A 117 -10.43 4.00 6.12
N ILE A 118 -9.91 3.83 7.35
CA ILE A 118 -9.94 2.57 8.10
C ILE A 118 -10.90 2.59 9.31
N ALA A 119 -11.52 3.73 9.59
CA ALA A 119 -12.29 3.98 10.83
C ALA A 119 -13.40 2.96 11.13
N HIS A 120 -13.92 2.28 10.11
CA HIS A 120 -14.95 1.25 10.23
C HIS A 120 -14.40 -0.18 10.30
N LYS A 121 -13.08 -0.35 10.48
CA LYS A 121 -12.37 -1.63 10.57
C LYS A 121 -12.64 -2.55 9.35
N PRO A 122 -12.35 -2.10 8.13
CA PRO A 122 -12.64 -2.84 6.91
C PRO A 122 -11.80 -4.13 6.80
N ARG A 123 -12.35 -5.13 6.10
CA ARG A 123 -11.65 -6.39 5.80
C ARG A 123 -10.66 -6.26 4.64
N LEU A 124 -10.92 -5.36 3.70
CA LEU A 124 -10.05 -5.00 2.59
C LEU A 124 -9.71 -3.52 2.66
N ILE A 125 -8.43 -3.19 2.63
CA ILE A 125 -7.94 -1.81 2.65
C ILE A 125 -7.18 -1.57 1.36
N ILE A 126 -7.54 -0.51 0.65
CA ILE A 126 -6.87 -0.09 -0.59
C ILE A 126 -6.22 1.26 -0.34
N LEU A 127 -4.90 1.30 -0.52
CA LEU A 127 -4.07 2.48 -0.29
C LEU A 127 -3.37 2.85 -1.61
N ASP A 128 -3.81 3.94 -2.23
CA ASP A 128 -3.23 4.41 -3.49
C ASP A 128 -2.15 5.46 -3.20
N GLU A 129 -0.88 5.05 -3.33
CA GLU A 129 0.34 5.85 -3.10
C GLU A 129 0.30 6.65 -1.76
N PRO A 130 0.06 5.99 -0.61
CA PRO A 130 -0.21 6.69 0.65
C PRO A 130 1.00 7.42 1.25
N THR A 131 2.19 7.23 0.73
CA THR A 131 3.45 7.81 1.23
C THR A 131 4.03 8.90 0.33
N VAL A 132 3.36 9.23 -0.77
CA VAL A 132 3.81 10.29 -1.69
C VAL A 132 3.84 11.64 -0.96
N ALA A 133 4.94 12.36 -1.13
CA ALA A 133 5.20 13.67 -0.50
C ALA A 133 5.19 13.67 1.04
N VAL A 134 5.48 12.52 1.66
CA VAL A 134 5.58 12.35 3.11
C VAL A 134 7.05 12.28 3.52
N ASP A 135 7.40 12.93 4.62
CA ASP A 135 8.75 12.87 5.18
C ASP A 135 9.15 11.43 5.61
N PRO A 136 10.44 11.09 5.68
CA PRO A 136 10.89 9.72 5.95
C PRO A 136 10.37 9.15 7.29
N GLN A 137 10.26 9.98 8.33
CA GLN A 137 9.79 9.52 9.64
C GLN A 137 8.31 9.16 9.61
N SER A 138 7.47 10.03 9.01
CA SER A 138 6.04 9.76 8.83
C SER A 138 5.80 8.60 7.88
N ARG A 139 6.62 8.44 6.83
CA ARG A 139 6.58 7.30 5.91
C ARG A 139 6.76 5.98 6.66
N ASN A 140 7.81 5.85 7.46
CA ASN A 140 8.08 4.63 8.22
C ASN A 140 6.90 4.28 9.15
N LYS A 141 6.33 5.25 9.86
CA LYS A 141 5.15 5.03 10.70
C LYS A 141 3.93 4.56 9.92
N ILE A 142 3.72 5.08 8.70
CA ILE A 142 2.65 4.63 7.82
C ILE A 142 2.89 3.16 7.41
N LEU A 143 4.11 2.81 7.00
CA LEU A 143 4.45 1.44 6.58
C LEU A 143 4.31 0.44 7.74
N GLU A 144 4.78 0.78 8.94
CA GLU A 144 4.59 -0.02 10.15
C GLU A 144 3.10 -0.25 10.44
N GLY A 145 2.28 0.81 10.35
CA GLY A 145 0.84 0.72 10.51
C GLY A 145 0.19 -0.21 9.48
N ILE A 146 0.61 -0.16 8.21
CA ILE A 146 0.08 -1.05 7.16
C ILE A 146 0.41 -2.52 7.45
N VAL A 147 1.62 -2.82 7.92
CA VAL A 147 2.00 -4.18 8.34
C VAL A 147 1.12 -4.65 9.50
N GLU A 148 0.87 -3.79 10.49
CA GLU A 148 0.02 -4.11 11.63
C GLU A 148 -1.44 -4.36 11.23
N LEU A 149 -2.00 -3.56 10.33
CA LEU A 149 -3.34 -3.80 9.77
C LEU A 149 -3.46 -5.17 9.11
N ASN A 150 -2.43 -5.57 8.37
CA ASN A 150 -2.41 -6.91 7.77
C ASN A 150 -2.26 -8.01 8.83
N ARG A 151 -1.41 -7.80 9.85
CA ARG A 151 -1.21 -8.76 10.96
C ARG A 151 -2.49 -8.97 11.77
N THR A 152 -3.32 -7.95 11.90
CA THR A 152 -4.63 -8.02 12.61
C THR A 152 -5.76 -8.58 11.74
N GLY A 153 -5.46 -9.00 10.50
CA GLY A 153 -6.37 -9.78 9.65
C GLY A 153 -6.96 -9.02 8.46
N ALA A 154 -6.64 -7.74 8.28
CA ALA A 154 -7.08 -7.03 7.09
C ALA A 154 -6.26 -7.46 5.86
N THR A 155 -6.93 -7.61 4.71
CA THR A 155 -6.24 -7.70 3.43
C THR A 155 -5.88 -6.30 2.96
N VAL A 156 -4.62 -6.07 2.60
CA VAL A 156 -4.18 -4.75 2.13
C VAL A 156 -3.74 -4.83 0.67
N ILE A 157 -4.30 -3.95 -0.17
CA ILE A 157 -3.80 -3.63 -1.51
C ILE A 157 -3.12 -2.26 -1.41
N TYR A 158 -1.85 -2.24 -1.74
CA TYR A 158 -1.01 -1.05 -1.64
C TYR A 158 -0.43 -0.72 -3.01
N THR A 159 -0.45 0.53 -3.43
CA THR A 159 0.28 0.95 -4.62
C THR A 159 1.47 1.81 -4.23
N SER A 160 2.59 1.59 -4.89
CA SER A 160 3.77 2.42 -4.78
C SER A 160 4.63 2.31 -6.04
N HIS A 161 5.40 3.34 -6.30
CA HIS A 161 6.49 3.33 -7.25
C HIS A 161 7.87 3.30 -6.56
N TYR A 162 7.91 3.31 -5.22
CA TYR A 162 9.13 3.19 -4.42
C TYR A 162 9.42 1.72 -4.10
N MET A 163 10.49 1.18 -4.69
CA MET A 163 10.83 -0.23 -4.55
C MET A 163 11.17 -0.60 -3.09
N GLU A 164 11.80 0.31 -2.34
CA GLU A 164 12.11 0.12 -0.92
C GLU A 164 10.88 -0.18 -0.07
N GLU A 165 9.76 0.54 -0.32
CA GLU A 165 8.50 0.29 0.37
C GLU A 165 7.92 -1.08 0.00
N VAL A 166 7.97 -1.40 -1.31
CA VAL A 166 7.51 -2.70 -1.81
C VAL A 166 8.26 -3.84 -1.13
N GLU A 167 9.58 -3.72 -1.01
CA GLU A 167 10.41 -4.73 -0.35
C GLU A 167 10.12 -4.89 1.14
N GLN A 168 9.76 -3.80 1.81
CA GLN A 168 9.53 -3.78 3.26
C GLN A 168 8.21 -4.42 3.66
N ILE A 169 7.12 -4.17 2.90
CA ILE A 169 5.77 -4.51 3.37
C ILE A 169 5.05 -5.59 2.58
N CYS A 170 5.55 -5.99 1.41
CA CYS A 170 4.76 -6.85 0.54
C CYS A 170 4.98 -8.34 0.79
N THR A 171 3.88 -9.08 0.70
CA THR A 171 3.88 -10.56 0.63
C THR A 171 3.80 -11.04 -0.82
N ARG A 172 3.09 -10.30 -1.68
CA ARG A 172 3.01 -10.56 -3.13
C ARG A 172 3.03 -9.23 -3.88
N ILE A 173 3.65 -9.24 -5.05
CA ILE A 173 3.88 -8.06 -5.89
C ILE A 173 3.30 -8.33 -7.28
N ALA A 174 2.52 -7.37 -7.79
CA ALA A 174 2.19 -7.29 -9.20
C ALA A 174 2.92 -6.09 -9.81
N ILE A 175 3.67 -6.32 -10.87
CA ILE A 175 4.41 -5.28 -11.59
C ILE A 175 3.61 -4.92 -12.84
N MET A 176 3.24 -3.64 -12.94
CA MET A 176 2.49 -3.11 -14.08
C MET A 176 3.36 -2.24 -14.98
N ASP A 177 3.18 -2.42 -16.28
CA ASP A 177 3.68 -1.50 -17.31
C ASP A 177 2.67 -1.35 -18.44
N LYS A 178 2.45 -0.11 -18.89
CA LYS A 178 1.53 0.23 -20.01
C LYS A 178 0.16 -0.44 -19.91
N GLY A 179 -0.42 -0.47 -18.72
CA GLY A 179 -1.73 -1.06 -18.46
C GLY A 179 -1.77 -2.59 -18.42
N LYS A 180 -0.62 -3.25 -18.43
CA LYS A 180 -0.51 -4.71 -18.38
C LYS A 180 0.22 -5.14 -17.11
N ASN A 181 -0.23 -6.25 -16.53
CA ASN A 181 0.53 -6.94 -15.51
C ASN A 181 1.65 -7.75 -16.19
N ILE A 182 2.92 -7.35 -15.99
CA ILE A 182 4.08 -7.99 -16.59
C ILE A 182 4.68 -9.09 -15.73
N ALA A 183 4.49 -9.03 -14.41
CA ALA A 183 4.94 -10.06 -13.49
C ALA A 183 4.09 -10.05 -12.22
N LEU A 184 3.85 -11.24 -11.66
CA LEU A 184 3.10 -11.45 -10.42
C LEU A 184 3.74 -12.57 -9.62
N GLY A 185 4.07 -12.33 -8.36
CA GLY A 185 4.66 -13.35 -7.50
C GLY A 185 5.09 -12.80 -6.14
N THR A 186 5.76 -13.64 -5.34
CA THR A 186 6.52 -13.21 -4.18
C THR A 186 7.82 -12.53 -4.62
N LYS A 187 8.51 -11.87 -3.71
CA LYS A 187 9.81 -11.25 -4.00
C LYS A 187 10.80 -12.29 -4.56
N GLU A 188 10.86 -13.46 -3.95
CA GLU A 188 11.75 -14.56 -4.34
C GLU A 188 11.41 -15.10 -5.73
N GLU A 189 10.11 -15.27 -6.03
CA GLU A 189 9.65 -15.70 -7.36
C GLU A 189 10.02 -14.70 -8.44
N LEU A 190 9.83 -13.39 -8.17
CA LEU A 190 10.15 -12.35 -9.14
C LEU A 190 11.66 -12.19 -9.37
N ILE A 191 12.48 -12.32 -8.32
CA ILE A 191 13.94 -12.32 -8.46
C ILE A 191 14.42 -13.47 -9.32
N LYS A 192 13.83 -14.66 -9.16
CA LYS A 192 14.18 -15.84 -10.00
C LYS A 192 13.87 -15.64 -11.47
N LEU A 193 12.84 -14.84 -11.84
CA LEU A 193 12.53 -14.53 -13.24
C LEU A 193 13.62 -13.69 -13.91
N ILE A 194 14.34 -12.88 -13.15
CA ILE A 194 15.37 -11.95 -13.67
C ILE A 194 16.76 -12.58 -13.58
N LYS A 195 17.03 -13.38 -12.55
CA LYS A 195 18.33 -14.00 -12.32
C LYS A 195 18.56 -15.13 -13.35
N LYS A 196 19.16 -14.76 -14.48
CA LYS A 196 19.78 -15.71 -15.41
C LYS A 196 21.17 -16.17 -14.96
N SER A 197 21.81 -15.40 -14.09
CA SER A 197 23.15 -15.66 -13.54
C SER A 197 23.31 -14.98 -12.18
N GLU A 198 24.10 -15.53 -11.31
CA GLU A 198 24.54 -14.87 -10.06
C GLU A 198 25.84 -14.12 -10.34
N ILE A 199 25.90 -12.85 -9.96
CA ILE A 199 27.15 -12.10 -9.99
C ILE A 199 27.82 -12.32 -8.63
N ILE A 200 28.97 -12.98 -8.64
CA ILE A 200 29.81 -13.14 -7.47
C ILE A 200 30.95 -12.14 -7.62
N THR A 201 31.00 -11.17 -6.73
CA THR A 201 32.15 -10.23 -6.64
C THR A 201 33.09 -10.73 -5.55
N VAL A 202 34.33 -11.00 -5.92
CA VAL A 202 35.40 -11.43 -5.00
C VAL A 202 36.47 -10.37 -5.02
N GLU A 203 36.72 -9.74 -3.89
CA GLU A 203 37.88 -8.85 -3.70
C GLU A 203 39.07 -9.67 -3.19
N LEU A 204 40.15 -9.67 -3.94
CA LEU A 204 41.39 -10.36 -3.58
C LEU A 204 42.52 -9.34 -3.51
N LEU A 205 43.30 -9.43 -2.46
CA LEU A 205 44.44 -8.52 -2.22
C LEU A 205 45.63 -8.81 -3.15
N ASP A 206 45.77 -10.08 -3.58
CA ASP A 206 46.82 -10.48 -4.51
C ASP A 206 46.34 -11.74 -5.25
N LEU A 207 46.26 -11.69 -6.60
CA LEU A 207 45.87 -12.83 -7.43
C LEU A 207 46.84 -12.99 -8.58
N PRO A 208 47.57 -14.10 -8.68
CA PRO A 208 48.39 -14.41 -9.82
C PRO A 208 47.57 -14.44 -11.12
N GLN A 209 48.12 -13.91 -12.22
CA GLN A 209 47.41 -13.86 -13.51
C GLN A 209 46.99 -15.24 -14.05
N GLU A 210 47.70 -16.30 -13.65
CA GLU A 210 47.39 -17.67 -14.00
C GLU A 210 46.06 -18.17 -13.41
N ASP A 211 45.79 -17.78 -12.14
CA ASP A 211 44.54 -18.12 -11.43
C ASP A 211 43.31 -17.39 -12.00
N LEU A 212 43.50 -16.15 -12.43
CA LEU A 212 42.46 -15.40 -13.18
C LEU A 212 42.07 -16.09 -14.47
N SER A 213 43.06 -16.63 -15.18
CA SER A 213 42.84 -17.38 -16.44
C SER A 213 42.06 -18.68 -16.17
N HIS A 214 42.35 -19.33 -15.06
CA HIS A 214 41.64 -20.54 -14.67
C HIS A 214 40.19 -20.30 -14.31
N ILE A 215 39.89 -19.21 -13.53
CA ILE A 215 38.51 -18.80 -13.17
C ILE A 215 37.69 -18.54 -14.44
N ARG A 216 38.26 -17.89 -15.46
CA ARG A 216 37.59 -17.58 -16.74
C ARG A 216 37.24 -18.82 -17.54
N THR A 217 37.91 -19.93 -17.30
CA THR A 217 37.65 -21.22 -18.01
C THR A 217 36.60 -22.10 -17.32
N LEU A 218 36.12 -21.69 -16.10
CA LEU A 218 35.09 -22.46 -15.41
C LEU A 218 33.77 -22.40 -16.18
N PRO A 219 33.03 -23.53 -16.27
CA PRO A 219 31.73 -23.56 -16.92
C PRO A 219 30.75 -22.59 -16.21
N HIS A 220 29.98 -21.85 -17.01
CA HIS A 220 28.99 -20.87 -16.54
C HIS A 220 29.57 -19.57 -15.94
N VAL A 221 30.85 -19.29 -16.08
CA VAL A 221 31.43 -17.97 -15.79
C VAL A 221 31.38 -17.12 -17.05
N TYR A 222 30.68 -15.98 -17.00
CA TYR A 222 30.57 -15.01 -18.09
C TYR A 222 31.18 -13.69 -17.64
N GLN A 223 31.82 -12.97 -18.57
CA GLN A 223 32.38 -11.63 -18.30
C GLN A 223 31.31 -10.55 -18.38
#